data_3a6912db4a2ca95f486e8e7103658825
#
_entry.id   3a6912db4a2ca95f486e8e7103658825
#
_cell.length_a   1.000
_cell.length_b   1.000
_cell.length_c   1.000
_cell.angle_alpha   90.00
_cell.angle_beta   90.00
_cell.angle_gamma   90.00
#
_symmetry.space_group_name_H-M   'P 1'
#
loop_
_entity.id
_entity.type
_entity.pdbx_description
1 polymer ?
#
loop_
_entity_poly.entity_id
_entity_poly.type
_entity_poly.pdbx_seq_one_letter_code
_entity_poly.pdbx_strand_id
1 'polypeptide(L)'
;PGTFDYTRSGNPTRRALEDCLAALEGGNRGFAFATGMAAETTALALLSSGDHLLVHDDLYGGTYRILTSVSARQGVQIEFVNMRDLEKLEQAIRPETRLIWTETPTNPMMNLLDLEAIAAIAKRAGVWTLCDNTFLSPYFQRPLDLGIDIVLHSTTKYINGHSDVVGGALIVNNPELADRLALLQNTLGTAEAPFD
;
A
#
# COMPACT_ATOMS: atom_id res chain seq x y z
N PRO A 1 -24.63 -20.45 10.65
CA PRO A 1 -24.64 -19.13 10.03
C PRO A 1 -23.49 -19.08 9.04
N GLY A 2 -23.77 -18.72 7.79
CA GLY A 2 -22.75 -18.64 6.74
C GLY A 2 -21.72 -17.55 7.07
N THR A 3 -20.48 -17.83 6.74
CA THR A 3 -19.35 -16.88 6.94
C THR A 3 -19.39 -15.71 5.93
N PHE A 4 -20.24 -15.80 4.89
CA PHE A 4 -20.31 -14.85 3.78
C PHE A 4 -21.76 -14.50 3.47
N ASP A 5 -22.27 -13.44 4.11
CA ASP A 5 -23.67 -13.01 3.97
C ASP A 5 -23.84 -11.96 2.87
N TYR A 6 -22.79 -11.15 2.60
CA TYR A 6 -22.86 -10.02 1.71
C TYR A 6 -21.51 -9.81 1.02
N THR A 7 -21.50 -9.86 -0.31
CA THR A 7 -20.28 -9.94 -1.14
C THR A 7 -19.31 -8.79 -0.94
N ARG A 8 -19.78 -7.56 -0.69
CA ARG A 8 -18.88 -6.44 -0.41
C ARG A 8 -18.10 -6.64 0.90
N SER A 9 -18.75 -7.17 1.94
CA SER A 9 -18.12 -7.43 3.24
C SER A 9 -17.29 -8.70 3.26
N GLY A 10 -17.67 -9.70 2.48
CA GLY A 10 -16.94 -10.96 2.36
C GLY A 10 -17.46 -11.80 1.20
N ASN A 11 -16.55 -12.43 0.47
CA ASN A 11 -16.86 -13.34 -0.63
C ASN A 11 -15.82 -14.45 -0.67
N PRO A 12 -16.22 -15.74 -0.83
CA PRO A 12 -15.28 -16.85 -0.76
C PRO A 12 -14.23 -16.85 -1.87
N THR A 13 -14.59 -16.42 -3.09
CA THR A 13 -13.66 -16.31 -4.22
C THR A 13 -12.63 -15.22 -3.98
N ARG A 14 -13.08 -14.01 -3.60
CA ARG A 14 -12.16 -12.93 -3.25
C ARG A 14 -11.28 -13.30 -2.04
N ARG A 15 -11.84 -13.99 -1.05
CA ARG A 15 -11.05 -14.43 0.10
C ARG A 15 -9.94 -15.41 -0.29
N ALA A 16 -10.19 -16.33 -1.23
CA ALA A 16 -9.17 -17.23 -1.73
C ALA A 16 -8.02 -16.47 -2.40
N LEU A 17 -8.33 -15.41 -3.19
CA LEU A 17 -7.33 -14.52 -3.77
C LEU A 17 -6.55 -13.76 -2.68
N GLU A 18 -7.25 -13.16 -1.72
CA GLU A 18 -6.65 -12.41 -0.60
C GLU A 18 -5.69 -13.28 0.21
N ASP A 19 -6.08 -14.52 0.53
CA ASP A 19 -5.25 -15.47 1.27
C ASP A 19 -4.03 -15.94 0.43
N CYS A 20 -4.19 -16.11 -0.88
CA CYS A 20 -3.09 -16.43 -1.80
C CYS A 20 -2.06 -15.28 -1.86
N LEU A 21 -2.51 -14.03 -2.06
CA LEU A 21 -1.64 -12.87 -2.13
C LEU A 21 -0.91 -12.63 -0.79
N ALA A 22 -1.61 -12.82 0.33
CA ALA A 22 -1.00 -12.75 1.66
C ALA A 22 0.11 -13.80 1.80
N ALA A 23 -0.14 -15.04 1.42
CA ALA A 23 0.85 -16.13 1.51
C ALA A 23 2.08 -15.87 0.62
N LEU A 24 1.90 -15.32 -0.58
CA LEU A 24 2.99 -15.00 -1.49
C LEU A 24 3.92 -13.91 -0.92
N GLU A 25 3.36 -12.87 -0.30
CA GLU A 25 4.12 -11.78 0.34
C GLU A 25 4.63 -12.13 1.75
N GLY A 26 4.27 -13.28 2.29
CA GLY A 26 4.59 -13.65 3.68
C GLY A 26 3.77 -12.87 4.71
N GLY A 27 2.61 -12.39 4.32
CA GLY A 27 1.70 -11.61 5.15
C GLY A 27 0.63 -12.45 5.84
N ASN A 28 0.07 -11.90 6.92
CA ASN A 28 -1.02 -12.55 7.68
C ASN A 28 -2.39 -12.25 7.10
N ARG A 29 -2.53 -11.11 6.39
CA ARG A 29 -3.81 -10.66 5.84
C ARG A 29 -3.60 -9.95 4.50
N GLY A 30 -4.35 -10.37 3.49
CA GLY A 30 -4.47 -9.71 2.19
C GLY A 30 -5.85 -9.11 1.99
N PHE A 31 -5.92 -8.09 1.13
CA PHE A 31 -7.13 -7.41 0.69
C PHE A 31 -7.05 -7.22 -0.82
N ALA A 32 -8.10 -7.63 -1.55
CA ALA A 32 -8.18 -7.46 -3.00
C ALA A 32 -9.14 -6.31 -3.35
N PHE A 33 -8.70 -5.50 -4.29
CA PHE A 33 -9.34 -4.24 -4.71
C PHE A 33 -9.60 -4.22 -6.21
N ALA A 34 -10.66 -3.53 -6.63
CA ALA A 34 -11.06 -3.40 -8.02
C ALA A 34 -9.95 -2.80 -8.93
N THR A 35 -8.99 -2.07 -8.38
CA THR A 35 -7.84 -1.50 -9.10
C THR A 35 -6.67 -1.25 -8.13
N GLY A 36 -5.44 -1.09 -8.66
CA GLY A 36 -4.32 -0.58 -7.86
C GLY A 36 -4.63 0.78 -7.23
N MET A 37 -5.28 1.69 -7.97
CA MET A 37 -5.71 3.01 -7.45
C MET A 37 -6.75 2.89 -6.34
N ALA A 38 -7.61 1.87 -6.35
CA ALA A 38 -8.56 1.60 -5.26
C ALA A 38 -7.82 1.13 -4.00
N ALA A 39 -6.76 0.31 -4.17
CA ALA A 39 -5.87 -0.07 -3.07
C ALA A 39 -5.14 1.15 -2.49
N GLU A 40 -4.57 2.02 -3.35
CA GLU A 40 -3.93 3.28 -2.93
C GLU A 40 -4.90 4.18 -2.17
N THR A 41 -6.11 4.40 -2.71
CA THR A 41 -7.16 5.21 -2.06
C THR A 41 -7.49 4.68 -0.66
N THR A 42 -7.58 3.36 -0.53
CA THR A 42 -7.88 2.72 0.76
C THR A 42 -6.73 2.85 1.74
N ALA A 43 -5.48 2.71 1.29
CA ALA A 43 -4.30 2.95 2.13
C ALA A 43 -4.21 4.41 2.59
N LEU A 44 -4.46 5.36 1.69
CA LEU A 44 -4.47 6.79 2.01
C LEU A 44 -5.59 7.18 2.99
N ALA A 45 -6.71 6.46 3.00
CA ALA A 45 -7.79 6.65 3.96
C ALA A 45 -7.43 6.24 5.41
N LEU A 46 -6.26 5.64 5.64
CA LEU A 46 -5.69 5.47 6.98
C LEU A 46 -5.29 6.82 7.61
N LEU A 47 -5.07 7.84 6.79
CA LEU A 47 -4.64 9.18 7.21
C LEU A 47 -5.84 10.09 7.47
N SER A 48 -5.66 11.02 8.38
CA SER A 48 -6.61 12.06 8.75
C SER A 48 -6.12 13.43 8.28
N SER A 49 -7.02 14.42 8.27
CA SER A 49 -6.63 15.81 8.04
C SER A 49 -5.61 16.27 9.09
N GLY A 50 -4.52 16.87 8.65
CA GLY A 50 -3.40 17.29 9.48
C GLY A 50 -2.27 16.26 9.58
N ASP A 51 -2.50 15.00 9.24
CA ASP A 51 -1.44 13.99 9.18
C ASP A 51 -0.44 14.32 8.07
N HIS A 52 0.83 14.01 8.33
CA HIS A 52 1.92 14.18 7.38
C HIS A 52 2.28 12.84 6.73
N LEU A 53 2.42 12.86 5.41
CA LEU A 53 2.80 11.75 4.55
C LEU A 53 4.12 12.08 3.84
N LEU A 54 5.16 11.29 4.11
CA LEU A 54 6.40 11.31 3.35
C LEU A 54 6.31 10.36 2.17
N VAL A 55 6.68 10.83 0.98
CA VAL A 55 6.59 10.06 -0.27
C VAL A 55 7.92 10.17 -1.01
N HIS A 56 8.39 9.07 -1.61
CA HIS A 56 9.57 9.16 -2.49
C HIS A 56 9.29 10.07 -3.69
N ASP A 57 10.27 10.87 -4.09
CA ASP A 57 10.12 11.91 -5.13
C ASP A 57 10.01 11.36 -6.56
N ASP A 58 10.32 10.08 -6.78
CA ASP A 58 10.12 9.38 -8.04
C ASP A 58 9.17 8.19 -7.80
N LEU A 59 7.97 8.25 -8.38
CA LEU A 59 6.89 7.28 -8.16
C LEU A 59 5.88 7.29 -9.31
N TYR A 60 5.00 6.30 -9.33
CA TYR A 60 3.95 6.17 -10.33
C TYR A 60 3.10 7.45 -10.45
N GLY A 61 2.87 7.90 -11.69
CA GLY A 61 2.12 9.14 -11.96
C GLY A 61 0.67 9.12 -11.49
N GLY A 62 0.06 7.93 -11.30
CA GLY A 62 -1.26 7.77 -10.69
C GLY A 62 -1.23 8.15 -9.21
N THR A 63 -0.24 7.65 -8.49
CA THR A 63 0.02 7.97 -7.07
C THR A 63 0.26 9.47 -6.90
N TYR A 64 1.11 10.08 -7.75
CA TYR A 64 1.30 11.52 -7.72
C TYR A 64 -0.02 12.30 -7.89
N ARG A 65 -0.87 11.87 -8.84
CA ARG A 65 -2.17 12.53 -9.08
C ARG A 65 -3.12 12.42 -7.90
N ILE A 66 -3.27 11.23 -7.29
CA ILE A 66 -4.18 11.08 -6.14
C ILE A 66 -3.69 11.90 -4.94
N LEU A 67 -2.39 11.90 -4.69
CA LEU A 67 -1.79 12.67 -3.61
C LEU A 67 -2.06 14.17 -3.77
N THR A 68 -1.75 14.74 -4.93
CA THR A 68 -1.84 16.19 -5.16
C THR A 68 -3.26 16.68 -5.43
N SER A 69 -4.13 15.85 -6.01
CA SER A 69 -5.48 16.26 -6.43
C SER A 69 -6.58 15.87 -5.45
N VAL A 70 -6.37 14.84 -4.62
CA VAL A 70 -7.36 14.32 -3.67
C VAL A 70 -6.90 14.46 -2.23
N SER A 71 -5.82 13.78 -1.85
CA SER A 71 -5.35 13.71 -0.46
C SER A 71 -4.97 15.07 0.10
N ALA A 72 -4.31 15.93 -0.69
CA ALA A 72 -4.00 17.29 -0.29
C ALA A 72 -5.26 18.13 0.01
N ARG A 73 -6.35 17.93 -0.75
CA ARG A 73 -7.64 18.59 -0.50
C ARG A 73 -8.36 18.09 0.75
N GLN A 74 -8.06 16.87 1.16
CA GLN A 74 -8.56 16.29 2.40
C GLN A 74 -7.75 16.74 3.62
N GLY A 75 -6.73 17.58 3.42
CA GLY A 75 -5.92 18.16 4.47
C GLY A 75 -4.72 17.31 4.89
N VAL A 76 -4.37 16.25 4.13
CA VAL A 76 -3.13 15.52 4.34
C VAL A 76 -1.95 16.38 3.87
N GLN A 77 -0.93 16.51 4.71
CA GLN A 77 0.31 17.22 4.40
C GLN A 77 1.26 16.27 3.68
N ILE A 78 1.56 16.55 2.41
CA ILE A 78 2.37 15.67 1.57
C ILE A 78 3.72 16.30 1.34
N GLU A 79 4.79 15.56 1.61
CA GLU A 79 6.16 15.97 1.32
C GLU A 79 6.88 14.91 0.49
N PHE A 80 7.41 15.33 -0.67
CA PHE A 80 8.20 14.47 -1.54
C PHE A 80 9.67 14.57 -1.15
N VAL A 81 10.31 13.42 -0.89
CA VAL A 81 11.68 13.32 -0.39
C VAL A 81 12.45 12.28 -1.19
N ASN A 82 13.69 12.60 -1.56
CA ASN A 82 14.59 11.59 -2.12
C ASN A 82 15.03 10.61 -1.03
N MET A 83 14.36 9.47 -0.92
CA MET A 83 14.60 8.46 0.12
C MET A 83 15.84 7.59 -0.13
N ARG A 84 16.57 7.82 -1.22
CA ARG A 84 17.93 7.28 -1.38
C ARG A 84 18.93 7.95 -0.44
N ASP A 85 18.60 9.15 0.02
CA ASP A 85 19.31 9.90 1.04
C ASP A 85 18.57 9.71 2.38
N LEU A 86 19.04 8.74 3.15
CA LEU A 86 18.41 8.35 4.43
C LEU A 86 18.48 9.47 5.47
N GLU A 87 19.50 10.33 5.42
CA GLU A 87 19.60 11.48 6.33
C GLU A 87 18.49 12.50 6.04
N LYS A 88 18.21 12.77 4.77
CA LYS A 88 17.08 13.64 4.38
C LYS A 88 15.74 13.03 4.79
N LEU A 89 15.56 11.73 4.63
CA LEU A 89 14.35 11.06 5.09
C LEU A 89 14.17 11.25 6.61
N GLU A 90 15.22 11.00 7.39
CA GLU A 90 15.14 11.11 8.86
C GLU A 90 14.85 12.56 9.30
N GLN A 91 15.46 13.55 8.65
CA GLN A 91 15.23 14.98 8.93
C GLN A 91 13.83 15.45 8.53
N ALA A 92 13.19 14.82 7.55
CA ALA A 92 11.84 15.16 7.10
C ALA A 92 10.73 14.62 8.02
N ILE A 93 11.04 13.69 8.91
CA ILE A 93 10.06 13.14 9.86
C ILE A 93 9.66 14.21 10.88
N ARG A 94 8.34 14.40 11.06
CA ARG A 94 7.71 15.35 11.98
C ARG A 94 6.82 14.62 13.00
N PRO A 95 6.40 15.27 14.06
CA PRO A 95 5.44 14.69 15.03
C PRO A 95 4.11 14.26 14.38
N GLU A 96 3.71 14.93 13.29
CA GLU A 96 2.49 14.65 12.52
C GLU A 96 2.69 13.54 11.48
N THR A 97 3.92 13.08 11.22
CA THR A 97 4.20 12.02 10.24
C THR A 97 3.54 10.71 10.66
N ARG A 98 2.74 10.11 9.78
CA ARG A 98 2.01 8.85 10.04
C ARG A 98 2.38 7.76 9.05
N LEU A 99 2.80 8.13 7.85
CA LEU A 99 3.09 7.16 6.80
C LEU A 99 4.30 7.61 5.98
N ILE A 100 5.17 6.65 5.65
CA ILE A 100 6.24 6.77 4.65
C ILE A 100 5.86 5.86 3.49
N TRP A 101 5.68 6.45 2.30
CA TRP A 101 5.29 5.74 1.08
C TRP A 101 6.49 5.58 0.15
N THR A 102 6.84 4.35 -0.14
CA THR A 102 7.94 3.98 -1.03
C THR A 102 7.41 3.23 -2.26
N GLU A 103 8.19 3.27 -3.33
CA GLU A 103 8.07 2.43 -4.52
C GLU A 103 9.49 2.02 -4.94
N THR A 104 9.76 0.74 -5.12
CA THR A 104 11.11 0.30 -5.51
C THR A 104 11.10 -1.03 -6.26
N PRO A 105 11.70 -1.10 -7.47
CA PRO A 105 12.24 0.03 -8.24
C PRO A 105 11.17 1.07 -8.56
N THR A 106 11.57 2.35 -8.62
CA THR A 106 10.64 3.46 -8.87
C THR A 106 10.20 3.54 -10.34
N ASN A 107 9.10 4.21 -10.61
CA ASN A 107 8.59 4.46 -11.95
C ASN A 107 8.50 5.98 -12.22
N PRO A 108 9.26 6.56 -13.20
CA PRO A 108 9.93 5.84 -14.30
C PRO A 108 11.44 5.64 -14.15
N MET A 109 12.11 6.20 -13.13
CA MET A 109 13.57 6.30 -13.11
C MET A 109 14.27 5.00 -12.66
N MET A 110 13.54 3.99 -12.22
CA MET A 110 14.08 2.69 -11.76
C MET A 110 15.10 2.81 -10.61
N ASN A 111 14.90 3.79 -9.74
CA ASN A 111 15.72 3.95 -8.55
C ASN A 111 15.47 2.81 -7.55
N LEU A 112 16.52 2.35 -6.90
CA LEU A 112 16.43 1.37 -5.82
C LEU A 112 16.49 2.06 -4.46
N LEU A 113 15.63 1.64 -3.54
CA LEU A 113 15.56 2.11 -2.16
C LEU A 113 15.98 1.01 -1.20
N ASP A 114 16.68 1.38 -0.13
CA ASP A 114 17.02 0.48 0.97
C ASP A 114 15.80 0.38 1.94
N LEU A 115 14.94 -0.60 1.68
CA LEU A 115 13.71 -0.78 2.45
C LEU A 115 13.98 -1.14 3.92
N GLU A 116 15.03 -1.92 4.21
CA GLU A 116 15.38 -2.27 5.60
C GLU A 116 15.79 -1.02 6.40
N ALA A 117 16.62 -0.16 5.80
CA ALA A 117 17.04 1.08 6.43
C ALA A 117 15.86 2.05 6.63
N ILE A 118 14.99 2.18 5.62
CA ILE A 118 13.77 3.01 5.70
C ILE A 118 12.83 2.49 6.80
N ALA A 119 12.58 1.17 6.85
CA ALA A 119 11.75 0.55 7.87
C ALA A 119 12.32 0.75 9.28
N ALA A 120 13.65 0.65 9.44
CA ALA A 120 14.32 0.90 10.71
C ALA A 120 14.16 2.37 11.18
N ILE A 121 14.27 3.34 10.27
CA ILE A 121 14.05 4.77 10.57
C ILE A 121 12.59 4.98 10.98
N ALA A 122 11.64 4.50 10.20
CA ALA A 122 10.21 4.63 10.47
C ALA A 122 9.81 4.01 11.82
N LYS A 123 10.33 2.83 12.12
CA LYS A 123 10.07 2.13 13.39
C LYS A 123 10.55 2.93 14.60
N ARG A 124 11.74 3.55 14.54
CA ARG A 124 12.24 4.42 15.62
C ARG A 124 11.33 5.63 15.85
N ALA A 125 10.72 6.13 14.77
CA ALA A 125 9.83 7.29 14.83
C ALA A 125 8.36 6.92 15.14
N GLY A 126 8.00 5.62 15.16
CA GLY A 126 6.62 5.17 15.35
C GLY A 126 5.71 5.51 14.15
N VAL A 127 6.27 5.52 12.95
CA VAL A 127 5.61 5.84 11.68
C VAL A 127 5.42 4.57 10.87
N TRP A 128 4.27 4.36 10.25
CA TRP A 128 4.03 3.24 9.35
C TRP A 128 4.74 3.42 8.01
N THR A 129 5.04 2.29 7.39
CA THR A 129 5.65 2.23 6.06
C THR A 129 4.76 1.51 5.07
N LEU A 130 4.74 1.99 3.83
CA LEU A 130 4.10 1.33 2.70
C LEU A 130 5.11 1.21 1.54
N CYS A 131 5.16 0.03 0.92
CA CYS A 131 5.90 -0.18 -0.32
C CYS A 131 4.99 -0.64 -1.45
N ASP A 132 4.97 0.10 -2.55
CA ASP A 132 4.46 -0.41 -3.81
C ASP A 132 5.47 -1.39 -4.40
N ASN A 133 5.11 -2.69 -4.36
CA ASN A 133 5.94 -3.81 -4.82
C ASN A 133 5.52 -4.32 -6.22
N THR A 134 4.78 -3.50 -6.96
CA THR A 134 4.21 -3.89 -8.27
C THR A 134 5.28 -4.37 -9.25
N PHE A 135 6.46 -3.71 -9.30
CA PHE A 135 7.50 -4.02 -10.28
C PHE A 135 8.28 -5.30 -9.97
N LEU A 136 8.58 -5.58 -8.72
CA LEU A 136 9.33 -6.79 -8.36
C LEU A 136 8.43 -8.00 -8.13
N SER A 137 7.20 -7.79 -7.70
CA SER A 137 6.29 -8.85 -7.27
C SER A 137 6.85 -9.65 -6.06
N PRO A 138 6.05 -10.51 -5.41
CA PRO A 138 6.53 -11.32 -4.30
C PRO A 138 7.58 -12.36 -4.69
N TYR A 139 7.82 -12.54 -5.99
CA TYR A 139 8.85 -13.44 -6.47
C TYR A 139 10.28 -12.92 -6.24
N PHE A 140 10.50 -11.62 -6.49
CA PHE A 140 11.83 -11.02 -6.36
C PHE A 140 12.03 -10.27 -5.05
N GLN A 141 10.96 -9.75 -4.45
CA GLN A 141 11.02 -8.95 -3.24
C GLN A 141 9.78 -9.16 -2.38
N ARG A 142 9.97 -9.32 -1.08
CA ARG A 142 8.88 -9.34 -0.08
C ARG A 142 9.15 -8.26 0.97
N PRO A 143 8.57 -7.07 0.81
CA PRO A 143 8.84 -5.94 1.68
C PRO A 143 8.49 -6.17 3.15
N LEU A 144 7.51 -7.04 3.46
CA LEU A 144 7.18 -7.40 4.84
C LEU A 144 8.36 -8.07 5.55
N ASP A 145 9.16 -8.89 4.83
CA ASP A 145 10.35 -9.54 5.39
C ASP A 145 11.46 -8.51 5.69
N LEU A 146 11.43 -7.33 5.04
CA LEU A 146 12.36 -6.22 5.22
C LEU A 146 11.87 -5.19 6.27
N GLY A 147 10.75 -5.47 6.95
CA GLY A 147 10.21 -4.63 8.01
C GLY A 147 9.21 -3.55 7.58
N ILE A 148 8.78 -3.55 6.33
CA ILE A 148 7.68 -2.70 5.84
C ILE A 148 6.35 -3.19 6.43
N ASP A 149 5.47 -2.26 6.77
CA ASP A 149 4.18 -2.57 7.41
C ASP A 149 3.07 -2.93 6.42
N ILE A 150 3.06 -2.27 5.25
CA ILE A 150 2.02 -2.41 4.23
C ILE A 150 2.68 -2.64 2.87
N VAL A 151 2.31 -3.71 2.19
CA VAL A 151 2.68 -3.94 0.78
C VAL A 151 1.49 -3.65 -0.10
N LEU A 152 1.73 -2.89 -1.15
CA LEU A 152 0.76 -2.55 -2.19
C LEU A 152 1.14 -3.20 -3.51
N HIS A 153 0.14 -3.67 -4.25
CA HIS A 153 0.27 -4.10 -5.64
C HIS A 153 -0.82 -3.53 -6.52
N SER A 154 -0.44 -3.10 -7.71
CA SER A 154 -1.34 -3.16 -8.86
C SER A 154 -1.27 -4.59 -9.42
N THR A 155 -2.23 -5.44 -9.06
CA THR A 155 -2.28 -6.82 -9.58
C THR A 155 -2.48 -6.87 -11.08
N THR A 156 -2.98 -5.78 -11.66
CA THR A 156 -3.09 -5.49 -13.10
C THR A 156 -1.82 -5.85 -13.88
N LYS A 157 -0.63 -5.73 -13.24
CA LYS A 157 0.68 -5.84 -13.91
C LYS A 157 1.17 -7.30 -13.89
N TYR A 158 2.27 -7.59 -13.21
CA TYR A 158 2.93 -8.90 -13.26
C TYR A 158 2.14 -10.02 -12.59
N ILE A 159 1.33 -9.73 -11.57
CA ILE A 159 0.53 -10.75 -10.89
C ILE A 159 -0.51 -11.33 -11.83
N ASN A 160 -1.31 -10.51 -12.52
CA ASN A 160 -2.25 -10.97 -13.54
C ASN A 160 -1.56 -11.36 -14.85
N GLY A 161 -0.56 -10.58 -15.29
CA GLY A 161 0.42 -10.95 -16.31
C GLY A 161 -0.02 -10.79 -17.77
N HIS A 162 -1.30 -10.54 -18.08
CA HIS A 162 -1.85 -10.64 -19.45
C HIS A 162 -2.46 -9.35 -19.98
N SER A 163 -2.45 -8.26 -19.22
CA SER A 163 -3.04 -6.96 -19.60
C SER A 163 -4.55 -7.02 -19.95
N ASP A 164 -5.27 -7.95 -19.35
CA ASP A 164 -6.69 -8.24 -19.65
C ASP A 164 -7.61 -8.03 -18.45
N VAL A 165 -7.04 -7.85 -17.26
CA VAL A 165 -7.77 -7.61 -16.01
C VAL A 165 -7.10 -6.47 -15.21
N VAL A 166 -7.88 -5.74 -14.46
CA VAL A 166 -7.43 -4.66 -13.57
C VAL A 166 -7.71 -5.05 -12.13
N GLY A 167 -6.74 -4.87 -11.24
CA GLY A 167 -6.92 -5.17 -9.83
C GLY A 167 -5.87 -4.52 -8.95
N GLY A 168 -6.04 -4.62 -7.65
CA GLY A 168 -5.09 -4.14 -6.66
C GLY A 168 -5.07 -5.01 -5.40
N ALA A 169 -4.02 -4.87 -4.61
CA ALA A 169 -3.92 -5.57 -3.35
C ALA A 169 -3.19 -4.75 -2.29
N LEU A 170 -3.57 -4.97 -1.02
CA LEU A 170 -2.81 -4.57 0.16
C LEU A 170 -2.57 -5.80 1.03
N ILE A 171 -1.34 -5.95 1.52
CA ILE A 171 -0.95 -7.06 2.38
C ILE A 171 -0.28 -6.50 3.64
N VAL A 172 -0.64 -7.05 4.80
CA VAL A 172 -0.14 -6.60 6.10
C VAL A 172 0.09 -7.76 7.06
N ASN A 173 0.95 -7.54 8.07
CA ASN A 173 1.14 -8.45 9.21
C ASN A 173 0.51 -7.94 10.50
N ASN A 174 0.42 -6.62 10.66
CA ASN A 174 -0.11 -5.99 11.86
C ASN A 174 -1.63 -6.16 11.97
N PRO A 175 -2.17 -6.74 13.05
CA PRO A 175 -3.61 -6.94 13.22
C PRO A 175 -4.42 -5.64 13.26
N GLU A 176 -3.89 -4.58 13.88
CA GLU A 176 -4.56 -3.27 13.93
C GLU A 176 -4.73 -2.68 12.54
N LEU A 177 -3.66 -2.72 11.73
CA LEU A 177 -3.72 -2.29 10.32
C LEU A 177 -4.71 -3.15 9.54
N ALA A 178 -4.72 -4.47 9.75
CA ALA A 178 -5.65 -5.38 9.10
C ALA A 178 -7.11 -5.03 9.41
N ASP A 179 -7.46 -4.78 10.66
CA ASP A 179 -8.81 -4.41 11.06
C ASP A 179 -9.23 -3.05 10.46
N ARG A 180 -8.34 -2.07 10.47
CA ARG A 180 -8.59 -0.75 9.85
C ARG A 180 -8.78 -0.85 8.34
N LEU A 181 -7.93 -1.61 7.65
CA LEU A 181 -8.04 -1.80 6.19
C LEU A 181 -9.30 -2.58 5.83
N ALA A 182 -9.71 -3.59 6.61
CA ALA A 182 -10.95 -4.31 6.41
C ALA A 182 -12.19 -3.38 6.51
N LEU A 183 -12.20 -2.53 7.53
CA LEU A 183 -13.25 -1.51 7.70
C LEU A 183 -13.28 -0.54 6.51
N LEU A 184 -12.12 -0.03 6.09
CA LEU A 184 -12.02 0.93 5.00
C LEU A 184 -12.40 0.30 3.65
N GLN A 185 -11.91 -0.92 3.33
CA GLN A 185 -12.30 -1.63 2.10
C GLN A 185 -13.83 -1.78 2.01
N ASN A 186 -14.47 -2.21 3.09
CA ASN A 186 -15.90 -2.38 3.15
C ASN A 186 -16.67 -1.04 3.05
N THR A 187 -16.22 -0.01 3.77
CA THR A 187 -16.91 1.29 3.86
C THR A 187 -16.78 2.08 2.56
N LEU A 188 -15.59 2.12 1.97
CA LEU A 188 -15.32 2.81 0.70
C LEU A 188 -15.88 2.04 -0.51
N GLY A 189 -16.15 0.73 -0.34
CA GLY A 189 -16.67 -0.11 -1.42
C GLY A 189 -15.63 -0.41 -2.50
N THR A 190 -14.34 -0.39 -2.17
CA THR A 190 -13.21 -0.55 -3.10
C THR A 190 -12.88 -2.02 -3.39
N ALA A 191 -13.59 -2.96 -2.78
CA ALA A 191 -13.36 -4.40 -2.92
C ALA A 191 -13.51 -4.89 -4.38
N GLU A 192 -12.65 -5.83 -4.77
CA GLU A 192 -12.70 -6.49 -6.08
C GLU A 192 -13.96 -7.37 -6.21
N ALA A 193 -14.53 -7.40 -7.41
CA ALA A 193 -15.65 -8.28 -7.71
C ALA A 193 -15.17 -9.74 -7.91
N PRO A 194 -15.99 -10.75 -7.54
CA PRO A 194 -15.55 -12.15 -7.60
C PRO A 194 -15.42 -12.70 -9.03
N PHE A 195 -15.84 -11.95 -10.05
CA PHE A 195 -15.74 -12.32 -11.46
C PHE A 195 -14.56 -11.66 -12.19
N ASP A 196 -13.83 -10.77 -11.53
CA ASP A 196 -12.61 -10.13 -12.01
C ASP A 196 -11.38 -10.90 -11.50
#